data_7a139fa98b7cd4f150450c7a9d11fada
#
_entry.id   7a139fa98b7cd4f150450c7a9d11fada
#
_cell.length_a   1.000
_cell.length_b   1.000
_cell.length_c   1.000
_cell.angle_alpha   90.00
_cell.angle_beta   90.00
_cell.angle_gamma   90.00
#
_symmetry.space_group_name_H-M   'P 1'
#
loop_
_entity.id
_entity.type
_entity.pdbx_description
1 polymer ?
#
loop_
_entity_poly.entity_id
_entity_poly.type
_entity_poly.pdbx_seq_one_letter_code
_entity_poly.pdbx_strand_id
1 'polypeptide(L)'
;MAKAQAHMGSNAGQAKVNNMVTKVMLGSITLKSGGKTHTPEEAAEKFIEVLRNSISSSGISSDAASAISELSHSSAVPVGANTYTIEIFFTGDLSRPSLAPGRFGGINNLAALLNNGVDHTMRPVHGMWHGHETWNRTVIPGAHFVDNAVSSFMGNYASEYNVIDISIGDAFS
;
A
#
# COMPACT_ATOMS: atom_id res chain seq x y z
N MET A 1 -12.93 -40.43 27.88
CA MET A 1 -13.88 -39.42 28.26
C MET A 1 -13.36 -38.04 28.00
N ALA A 2 -14.03 -37.26 27.23
CA ALA A 2 -13.92 -35.82 27.05
C ALA A 2 -12.54 -35.18 26.83
N LYS A 3 -12.03 -35.17 25.62
CA LYS A 3 -11.04 -34.18 25.13
C LYS A 3 -11.32 -33.88 23.68
N ALA A 4 -12.41 -33.18 23.42
CA ALA A 4 -12.72 -32.68 22.10
C ALA A 4 -13.38 -31.31 22.23
N GLN A 5 -12.60 -30.32 22.62
CA GLN A 5 -13.08 -28.93 22.60
C GLN A 5 -11.90 -27.97 22.69
N ALA A 6 -11.26 -27.69 21.60
CA ALA A 6 -10.34 -26.55 21.59
C ALA A 6 -10.04 -25.98 20.19
N HIS A 7 -10.87 -26.20 19.18
CA HIS A 7 -10.50 -25.67 17.83
C HIS A 7 -11.58 -24.91 17.08
N MET A 8 -12.57 -24.35 17.76
CA MET A 8 -13.56 -23.51 17.08
C MET A 8 -13.31 -21.99 17.17
N GLY A 9 -12.19 -21.55 17.75
CA GLY A 9 -11.90 -20.14 17.92
C GLY A 9 -11.07 -19.47 16.81
N SER A 10 -10.37 -20.25 15.98
CA SER A 10 -9.36 -19.69 15.09
C SER A 10 -9.90 -19.11 13.78
N ASN A 11 -10.94 -19.70 13.21
CA ASN A 11 -11.40 -19.29 11.89
C ASN A 11 -12.19 -17.97 11.89
N ALA A 12 -12.94 -17.68 12.95
CA ALA A 12 -13.67 -16.41 13.06
C ALA A 12 -12.75 -15.22 13.33
N GLY A 13 -11.63 -15.45 14.03
CA GLY A 13 -10.61 -14.42 14.27
C GLY A 13 -9.83 -14.10 13.00
N GLN A 14 -9.43 -15.11 12.24
CA GLN A 14 -8.72 -14.91 10.96
C GLN A 14 -9.60 -14.25 9.89
N ALA A 15 -10.87 -14.61 9.79
CA ALA A 15 -11.79 -13.95 8.87
C ALA A 15 -11.99 -12.46 9.21
N LYS A 16 -12.01 -12.10 10.49
CA LYS A 16 -12.08 -10.69 10.91
C LYS A 16 -10.78 -9.93 10.63
N VAL A 17 -9.64 -10.55 10.80
CA VAL A 17 -8.34 -9.93 10.51
C VAL A 17 -8.17 -9.75 9.01
N ASN A 18 -8.54 -10.71 8.18
CA ASN A 18 -8.48 -10.59 6.73
C ASN A 18 -9.41 -9.48 6.19
N ASN A 19 -10.60 -9.28 6.78
CA ASN A 19 -11.48 -8.19 6.40
C ASN A 19 -11.00 -6.80 6.85
N MET A 20 -10.09 -6.70 7.81
CA MET A 20 -9.54 -5.41 8.26
C MET A 20 -8.39 -4.90 7.38
N VAL A 21 -7.79 -5.74 6.56
CA VAL A 21 -6.59 -5.40 5.76
C VAL A 21 -6.90 -5.13 4.29
N THR A 22 -8.14 -5.24 3.88
CA THR A 22 -8.54 -5.12 2.47
C THR A 22 -8.57 -3.70 1.91
N LYS A 23 -8.35 -2.68 2.74
CA LYS A 23 -8.36 -1.29 2.30
C LYS A 23 -7.27 -0.50 3.03
N VAL A 24 -6.21 -0.16 2.33
CA VAL A 24 -5.10 0.63 2.88
C VAL A 24 -5.02 1.96 2.13
N MET A 25 -5.08 3.06 2.88
CA MET A 25 -4.97 4.40 2.34
C MET A 25 -3.55 4.62 1.81
N LEU A 26 -3.44 4.94 0.53
CA LEU A 26 -2.19 5.36 -0.08
C LEU A 26 -1.95 6.85 0.14
N GLY A 27 -2.98 7.66 0.00
CA GLY A 27 -2.86 9.10 0.11
C GLY A 27 -4.12 9.80 -0.38
N SER A 28 -4.02 11.10 -0.60
CA SER A 28 -5.12 11.93 -1.11
C SER A 28 -4.68 12.92 -2.16
N ILE A 29 -5.57 13.20 -3.11
CA ILE A 29 -5.39 14.22 -4.13
C ILE A 29 -6.28 15.41 -3.77
N THR A 30 -5.68 16.59 -3.69
CA THR A 30 -6.40 17.86 -3.52
C THR A 30 -6.40 18.63 -4.83
N LEU A 31 -7.57 19.01 -5.28
CA LEU A 31 -7.76 19.70 -6.56
C LEU A 31 -8.80 20.82 -6.48
N LYS A 32 -8.71 21.79 -7.39
CA LYS A 32 -9.72 22.85 -7.56
C LYS A 32 -10.71 22.46 -8.64
N SER A 33 -11.99 22.55 -8.31
CA SER A 33 -13.05 22.59 -9.33
C SER A 33 -13.15 24.03 -9.84
N GLY A 34 -12.86 24.23 -11.09
CA GLY A 34 -12.97 25.56 -11.66
C GLY A 34 -12.74 25.56 -13.16
N GLY A 35 -13.83 25.60 -13.91
CA GLY A 35 -13.82 26.00 -15.32
C GLY A 35 -13.21 25.02 -16.33
N LYS A 36 -12.90 23.80 -15.95
CA LYS A 36 -12.36 22.78 -16.86
C LYS A 36 -13.28 21.57 -16.97
N THR A 37 -13.09 20.84 -18.05
CA THR A 37 -13.91 19.75 -18.55
C THR A 37 -13.87 18.46 -17.71
N HIS A 38 -12.95 18.38 -16.72
CA HIS A 38 -12.69 17.14 -15.98
C HIS A 38 -13.25 17.19 -14.56
N THR A 39 -13.84 16.08 -14.14
CA THR A 39 -14.33 15.88 -12.79
C THR A 39 -13.20 15.51 -11.83
N PRO A 40 -13.38 15.71 -10.50
CA PRO A 40 -12.42 15.25 -9.51
C PRO A 40 -12.20 13.73 -9.57
N GLU A 41 -13.23 12.96 -9.87
CA GLU A 41 -13.16 11.50 -10.00
C GLU A 41 -12.30 11.07 -11.20
N GLU A 42 -12.39 11.78 -12.34
CA GLU A 42 -11.54 11.54 -13.50
C GLU A 42 -10.06 11.78 -13.18
N ALA A 43 -9.75 12.77 -12.35
CA ALA A 43 -8.38 13.01 -11.88
C ALA A 43 -7.86 11.82 -11.03
N ALA A 44 -8.72 11.29 -10.14
CA ALA A 44 -8.36 10.13 -9.32
C ALA A 44 -8.16 8.87 -10.17
N GLU A 45 -9.03 8.61 -11.14
CA GLU A 45 -8.90 7.50 -12.08
C GLU A 45 -7.60 7.61 -12.90
N LYS A 46 -7.28 8.80 -13.39
CA LYS A 46 -6.03 9.05 -14.12
C LYS A 46 -4.80 8.83 -13.25
N PHE A 47 -4.83 9.28 -12.00
CA PHE A 47 -3.74 9.00 -11.06
C PHE A 47 -3.58 7.49 -10.81
N ILE A 48 -4.68 6.75 -10.64
CA ILE A 48 -4.66 5.29 -10.49
C ILE A 48 -4.06 4.62 -11.73
N GLU A 49 -4.38 5.09 -12.93
CA GLU A 49 -3.78 4.58 -14.16
C GLU A 49 -2.25 4.78 -14.17
N VAL A 50 -1.80 6.00 -13.83
CA VAL A 50 -0.36 6.32 -13.74
C VAL A 50 0.33 5.46 -12.69
N LEU A 51 -0.31 5.26 -11.54
CA LEU A 51 0.21 4.41 -10.46
C LEU A 51 0.32 2.94 -10.89
N ARG A 52 -0.68 2.39 -11.57
CA ARG A 52 -0.61 1.02 -12.11
C ARG A 52 0.55 0.87 -13.12
N ASN A 53 0.75 1.86 -13.96
CA ASN A 53 1.87 1.87 -14.90
C ASN A 53 3.21 1.94 -14.16
N SER A 54 3.31 2.74 -13.09
CA SER A 54 4.50 2.82 -12.25
C SER A 54 4.79 1.49 -11.54
N ILE A 55 3.77 0.83 -11.00
CA ILE A 55 3.88 -0.50 -10.39
C ILE A 55 4.42 -1.51 -11.42
N SER A 56 3.84 -1.55 -12.61
CA SER A 56 4.23 -2.50 -13.67
C SER A 56 5.65 -2.28 -14.17
N SER A 57 6.14 -1.04 -14.17
CA SER A 57 7.48 -0.67 -14.63
C SER A 57 8.54 -0.70 -13.53
N SER A 58 8.16 -0.94 -12.29
CA SER A 58 9.05 -0.84 -11.12
C SER A 58 10.04 -1.99 -10.95
N GLY A 59 9.94 -3.05 -11.78
CA GLY A 59 10.82 -4.22 -11.71
C GLY A 59 10.46 -5.22 -10.60
N ILE A 60 9.35 -5.04 -9.88
CA ILE A 60 8.81 -6.06 -8.96
C ILE A 60 8.25 -7.23 -9.76
N SER A 61 8.14 -8.41 -9.12
CA SER A 61 7.61 -9.59 -9.80
C SER A 61 6.17 -9.37 -10.29
N SER A 62 5.80 -10.02 -11.41
CA SER A 62 4.45 -9.90 -11.98
C SER A 62 3.35 -10.29 -10.98
N ASP A 63 3.61 -11.31 -10.15
CA ASP A 63 2.66 -11.77 -9.15
C ASP A 63 2.47 -10.72 -8.04
N ALA A 64 3.57 -10.09 -7.59
CA ALA A 64 3.51 -9.01 -6.62
C ALA A 64 2.83 -7.77 -7.21
N ALA A 65 3.15 -7.41 -8.46
CA ALA A 65 2.50 -6.31 -9.16
C ALA A 65 0.99 -6.53 -9.31
N SER A 66 0.57 -7.74 -9.67
CA SER A 66 -0.84 -8.11 -9.75
C SER A 66 -1.54 -8.02 -8.39
N ALA A 67 -0.89 -8.49 -7.33
CA ALA A 67 -1.46 -8.48 -5.97
C ALA A 67 -1.72 -7.05 -5.44
N ILE A 68 -0.91 -6.06 -5.85
CA ILE A 68 -1.05 -4.67 -5.38
C ILE A 68 -1.70 -3.73 -6.40
N SER A 69 -2.08 -4.21 -7.57
CA SER A 69 -2.68 -3.37 -8.61
C SER A 69 -4.17 -3.07 -8.41
N GLU A 70 -4.80 -3.66 -7.40
CA GLU A 70 -6.17 -3.34 -7.03
C GLU A 70 -6.23 -2.01 -6.28
N LEU A 71 -6.61 -0.97 -7.01
CA LEU A 71 -6.67 0.40 -6.56
C LEU A 71 -8.10 0.94 -6.72
N SER A 72 -8.51 1.76 -5.78
CA SER A 72 -9.79 2.48 -5.82
C SER A 72 -9.65 3.89 -5.23
N HIS A 73 -10.67 4.71 -5.40
CA HIS A 73 -10.76 6.02 -4.78
C HIS A 73 -12.10 6.20 -4.06
N SER A 74 -12.13 7.16 -3.13
CA SER A 74 -13.37 7.63 -2.51
C SER A 74 -14.11 8.60 -3.45
N SER A 75 -15.35 8.95 -3.09
CA SER A 75 -16.01 10.09 -3.70
C SER A 75 -15.30 11.39 -3.30
N ALA A 76 -15.36 12.39 -4.19
CA ALA A 76 -14.79 13.70 -3.90
C ALA A 76 -15.49 14.37 -2.70
N VAL A 77 -14.71 14.83 -1.74
CA VAL A 77 -15.18 15.52 -0.55
C VAL A 77 -14.82 17.01 -0.66
N PRO A 78 -15.80 17.95 -0.61
CA PRO A 78 -15.50 19.36 -0.60
C PRO A 78 -14.79 19.77 0.71
N VAL A 79 -13.64 20.42 0.58
CA VAL A 79 -12.85 20.88 1.74
C VAL A 79 -12.73 22.41 1.79
N GLY A 80 -13.27 23.12 0.80
CA GLY A 80 -13.30 24.58 0.73
C GLY A 80 -14.05 25.07 -0.50
N ALA A 81 -13.99 26.38 -0.75
CA ALA A 81 -14.60 26.97 -1.93
C ALA A 81 -13.95 26.41 -3.20
N ASN A 82 -14.71 25.61 -3.95
CA ASN A 82 -14.26 24.93 -5.17
C ASN A 82 -13.00 24.05 -4.99
N THR A 83 -12.75 23.55 -3.78
CA THR A 83 -11.65 22.65 -3.49
C THR A 83 -12.19 21.30 -3.03
N TYR A 84 -11.65 20.24 -3.59
CA TYR A 84 -12.05 18.85 -3.31
C TYR A 84 -10.85 18.03 -2.93
N THR A 85 -11.08 17.03 -2.07
CA THR A 85 -10.10 15.99 -1.73
C THR A 85 -10.67 14.63 -2.06
N ILE A 86 -9.85 13.77 -2.68
CA ILE A 86 -10.16 12.38 -2.99
C ILE A 86 -9.08 11.51 -2.37
N GLU A 87 -9.48 10.48 -1.65
CA GLU A 87 -8.57 9.49 -1.07
C GLU A 87 -8.39 8.31 -2.02
N ILE A 88 -7.16 7.84 -2.14
CA ILE A 88 -6.76 6.69 -2.96
C ILE A 88 -6.40 5.53 -2.04
N PHE A 89 -6.83 4.32 -2.40
CA PHE A 89 -6.67 3.11 -1.60
C PHE A 89 -6.15 1.94 -2.42
N PHE A 90 -5.34 1.11 -1.77
CA PHE A 90 -5.17 -0.27 -2.18
C PHE A 90 -6.31 -1.11 -1.61
N THR A 91 -6.93 -1.96 -2.42
CA THR A 91 -8.13 -2.74 -2.06
C THR A 91 -7.94 -4.26 -2.15
N GLY A 92 -6.80 -4.72 -2.64
CA GLY A 92 -6.48 -6.13 -2.76
C GLY A 92 -6.06 -6.79 -1.45
N ASP A 93 -5.79 -8.09 -1.51
CA ASP A 93 -5.18 -8.82 -0.39
C ASP A 93 -3.71 -8.45 -0.26
N LEU A 94 -3.44 -7.51 0.63
CA LEU A 94 -2.09 -7.00 0.90
C LEU A 94 -1.36 -7.82 1.97
N SER A 95 -1.95 -8.91 2.43
CA SER A 95 -1.33 -9.79 3.41
C SER A 95 -0.35 -10.76 2.76
N ARG A 96 0.81 -10.97 3.40
CA ARG A 96 1.73 -12.05 3.03
C ARG A 96 1.62 -13.20 4.02
N PRO A 97 1.16 -14.39 3.60
CA PRO A 97 1.08 -15.55 4.49
C PRO A 97 2.44 -16.02 5.04
N SER A 98 3.54 -15.71 4.34
CA SER A 98 4.90 -16.13 4.72
C SER A 98 5.57 -15.25 5.79
N LEU A 99 5.02 -14.08 6.06
CA LEU A 99 5.48 -13.22 7.14
C LEU A 99 4.54 -13.45 8.32
N ALA A 100 4.90 -14.39 9.18
CA ALA A 100 4.08 -14.80 10.32
C ALA A 100 3.57 -13.59 11.10
N PRO A 101 2.24 -13.40 11.22
CA PRO A 101 1.69 -12.33 12.04
C PRO A 101 2.12 -12.59 13.47
N GLY A 102 2.72 -11.62 14.11
CA GLY A 102 3.02 -11.62 15.52
C GLY A 102 4.49 -11.58 15.92
N ARG A 103 5.44 -11.86 15.04
CA ARG A 103 6.86 -11.70 15.40
C ARG A 103 7.38 -10.27 15.27
N PHE A 104 6.70 -9.41 14.55
CA PHE A 104 7.11 -8.03 14.26
C PHE A 104 6.01 -6.98 14.46
N GLY A 105 4.97 -7.29 15.23
CA GLY A 105 4.05 -6.30 15.79
C GLY A 105 3.20 -5.49 14.81
N GLY A 106 3.15 -5.84 13.51
CA GLY A 106 2.39 -5.08 12.52
C GLY A 106 1.83 -5.96 11.41
N ILE A 107 0.68 -5.59 10.89
CA ILE A 107 0.14 -6.12 9.64
C ILE A 107 1.06 -5.60 8.54
N ASN A 108 1.86 -6.48 7.93
CA ASN A 108 2.75 -6.09 6.86
C ASN A 108 1.93 -5.75 5.61
N ASN A 109 1.82 -4.49 5.32
CA ASN A 109 1.25 -4.00 4.07
C ASN A 109 2.23 -4.28 2.93
N LEU A 110 1.87 -5.24 2.07
CA LEU A 110 2.71 -5.67 0.96
C LEU A 110 3.05 -4.50 0.03
N ALA A 111 2.11 -3.61 -0.24
CA ALA A 111 2.34 -2.47 -1.12
C ALA A 111 3.37 -1.50 -0.53
N ALA A 112 3.24 -1.14 0.75
CA ALA A 112 4.21 -0.28 1.42
C ALA A 112 5.60 -0.93 1.49
N LEU A 113 5.65 -2.23 1.79
CA LEU A 113 6.89 -2.98 1.85
C LEU A 113 7.62 -3.04 0.50
N LEU A 114 6.89 -3.22 -0.59
CA LEU A 114 7.46 -3.21 -1.94
C LEU A 114 7.87 -1.80 -2.37
N ASN A 115 7.10 -0.78 -1.98
CA ASN A 115 7.43 0.62 -2.31
C ASN A 115 8.68 1.10 -1.59
N ASN A 116 8.73 0.93 -0.27
CA ASN A 116 9.77 1.50 0.58
C ASN A 116 11.00 0.59 0.71
N GLY A 117 10.81 -0.69 0.40
CA GLY A 117 11.83 -1.71 0.67
C GLY A 117 11.90 -2.11 2.15
N VAL A 118 12.85 -2.98 2.44
CA VAL A 118 13.09 -3.46 3.80
C VAL A 118 14.57 -3.59 4.03
N ASP A 119 15.07 -2.95 5.07
CA ASP A 119 16.37 -3.26 5.66
C ASP A 119 16.12 -3.94 7.01
N HIS A 120 16.10 -5.26 6.97
CA HIS A 120 15.83 -6.03 8.17
C HIS A 120 17.12 -6.68 8.66
N THR A 121 17.68 -6.08 9.69
CA THR A 121 18.75 -6.71 10.47
C THR A 121 18.07 -7.64 11.48
N MET A 122 17.97 -8.92 11.15
CA MET A 122 17.52 -9.91 12.13
C MET A 122 18.54 -9.97 13.26
N ARG A 123 18.10 -9.70 14.49
CA ARG A 123 18.87 -10.10 15.66
C ARG A 123 19.08 -11.62 15.59
N PRO A 124 20.26 -12.14 15.92
CA PRO A 124 20.48 -13.57 15.92
C PRO A 124 19.40 -14.19 16.79
N VAL A 125 18.60 -15.07 16.21
CA VAL A 125 17.83 -16.02 17.01
C VAL A 125 18.89 -16.86 17.69
N HIS A 126 18.97 -16.79 19.02
CA HIS A 126 19.85 -17.65 19.81
C HIS A 126 19.52 -19.12 19.54
N GLY A 127 20.05 -19.63 18.47
CA GLY A 127 20.13 -21.00 18.09
C GLY A 127 21.58 -21.24 17.75
N MET A 128 22.33 -21.79 18.68
CA MET A 128 23.69 -22.24 18.41
C MET A 128 23.66 -23.32 17.32
N TRP A 129 23.83 -22.89 16.08
CA TRP A 129 24.28 -23.78 15.04
C TRP A 129 25.79 -23.59 14.93
N HIS A 130 26.54 -24.56 15.41
CA HIS A 130 27.99 -24.65 15.33
C HIS A 130 28.79 -23.45 15.94
N GLY A 131 28.29 -22.78 16.96
CA GLY A 131 29.09 -21.78 17.70
C GLY A 131 29.38 -20.47 16.95
N HIS A 132 28.75 -20.25 15.81
CA HIS A 132 28.87 -19.00 15.05
C HIS A 132 27.54 -18.24 15.04
N GLU A 133 27.58 -16.98 15.48
CA GLU A 133 26.48 -16.04 15.30
C GLU A 133 26.42 -15.65 13.83
N THR A 134 25.46 -16.19 13.09
CA THR A 134 25.19 -15.73 11.71
C THR A 134 24.17 -14.63 11.74
N TRP A 135 24.60 -13.41 11.44
CA TRP A 135 23.74 -12.27 11.23
C TRP A 135 23.20 -12.33 9.79
N ASN A 136 21.93 -12.64 9.63
CA ASN A 136 21.30 -12.52 8.33
C ASN A 136 20.68 -11.13 8.19
N ARG A 137 21.34 -10.27 7.44
CA ARG A 137 20.78 -8.99 7.01
C ARG A 137 20.08 -9.22 5.68
N THR A 138 18.76 -9.05 5.66
CA THR A 138 18.00 -9.05 4.41
C THR A 138 17.72 -7.60 4.03
N VAL A 139 18.29 -7.16 2.92
CA VAL A 139 17.97 -5.86 2.32
C VAL A 139 17.16 -6.12 1.06
N ILE A 140 15.94 -5.61 1.04
CA ILE A 140 15.10 -5.57 -0.15
C ILE A 140 14.99 -4.10 -0.54
N PRO A 141 15.58 -3.68 -1.67
CA PRO A 141 15.47 -2.29 -2.11
C PRO A 141 14.02 -1.93 -2.40
N GLY A 142 13.63 -0.70 -2.08
CA GLY A 142 12.33 -0.18 -2.42
C GLY A 142 12.19 0.05 -3.92
N ALA A 143 10.99 -0.17 -4.44
CA ALA A 143 10.68 0.06 -5.84
C ALA A 143 10.24 1.51 -6.12
N HIS A 144 9.89 2.28 -5.08
CA HIS A 144 9.52 3.70 -5.12
C HIS A 144 8.46 4.05 -6.17
N PHE A 145 7.55 3.10 -6.45
CA PHE A 145 6.55 3.27 -7.50
C PHE A 145 5.52 4.35 -7.17
N VAL A 146 5.29 4.65 -5.89
CA VAL A 146 4.40 5.73 -5.45
C VAL A 146 5.03 7.08 -5.77
N ASP A 147 6.29 7.30 -5.39
CA ASP A 147 7.02 8.55 -5.66
C ASP A 147 7.14 8.82 -7.16
N ASN A 148 7.43 7.77 -7.93
CA ASN A 148 7.50 7.83 -9.38
C ASN A 148 6.15 8.19 -10.00
N ALA A 149 5.04 7.61 -9.50
CA ALA A 149 3.70 7.92 -9.97
C ALA A 149 3.31 9.37 -9.63
N VAL A 150 3.56 9.83 -8.41
CA VAL A 150 3.30 11.21 -7.99
C VAL A 150 4.07 12.20 -8.87
N SER A 151 5.37 11.97 -9.04
CA SER A 151 6.22 12.83 -9.87
C SER A 151 5.75 12.86 -11.32
N SER A 152 5.41 11.71 -11.89
CA SER A 152 4.89 11.60 -13.26
C SER A 152 3.54 12.30 -13.41
N PHE A 153 2.63 12.09 -12.46
CA PHE A 153 1.30 12.69 -12.51
C PHE A 153 1.38 14.21 -12.35
N MET A 154 2.12 14.71 -11.37
CA MET A 154 2.31 16.14 -11.15
C MET A 154 2.98 16.82 -12.34
N GLY A 155 3.93 16.17 -12.99
CA GLY A 155 4.62 16.70 -14.17
C GLY A 155 3.75 16.78 -15.42
N ASN A 156 2.89 15.79 -15.64
CA ASN A 156 2.18 15.63 -16.91
C ASN A 156 0.70 16.02 -16.86
N TYR A 157 0.04 15.88 -15.72
CA TYR A 157 -1.43 15.93 -15.62
C TYR A 157 -1.96 16.95 -14.60
N ALA A 158 -1.14 17.41 -13.64
CA ALA A 158 -1.62 18.31 -12.57
C ALA A 158 -2.31 19.57 -13.12
N SER A 159 -1.77 20.17 -14.18
CA SER A 159 -2.37 21.34 -14.82
C SER A 159 -3.69 21.03 -15.51
N GLU A 160 -3.81 19.86 -16.12
CA GLU A 160 -5.03 19.42 -16.84
C GLU A 160 -6.19 19.23 -15.86
N TYR A 161 -5.93 18.59 -14.74
CA TYR A 161 -6.94 18.27 -13.73
C TYR A 161 -7.04 19.32 -12.59
N ASN A 162 -6.30 20.41 -12.66
CA ASN A 162 -6.22 21.44 -11.60
C ASN A 162 -5.82 20.86 -10.23
N VAL A 163 -4.91 19.93 -10.20
CA VAL A 163 -4.39 19.36 -8.97
C VAL A 163 -3.52 20.38 -8.26
N ILE A 164 -3.77 20.56 -6.96
CA ILE A 164 -3.01 21.47 -6.10
C ILE A 164 -1.89 20.71 -5.41
N ASP A 165 -2.25 19.53 -4.87
CA ASP A 165 -1.35 18.73 -4.04
C ASP A 165 -1.73 17.25 -4.07
N ILE A 166 -0.72 16.39 -3.87
CA ILE A 166 -0.89 14.97 -3.61
C ILE A 166 -0.17 14.66 -2.29
N SER A 167 -0.95 14.33 -1.27
CA SER A 167 -0.44 13.92 0.03
C SER A 167 -0.35 12.39 0.09
N ILE A 168 0.81 11.86 0.43
CA ILE A 168 1.05 10.43 0.58
C ILE A 168 0.94 10.06 2.05
N GLY A 169 0.28 8.93 2.34
CA GLY A 169 0.12 8.43 3.69
C GLY A 169 1.44 7.91 4.27
N ASP A 170 1.57 8.00 5.60
CA ASP A 170 2.79 7.65 6.35
C ASP A 170 3.34 6.24 6.05
N ALA A 171 2.47 5.32 5.64
CA ALA A 171 2.88 3.96 5.29
C ALA A 171 3.76 3.88 4.02
N PHE A 172 3.74 4.92 3.17
CA PHE A 172 4.43 4.97 1.87
C PHE A 172 5.48 6.08 1.79
N SER A 173 5.65 6.84 2.86
CA SER A 173 6.63 7.93 3.00
C SER A 173 7.97 7.44 3.53
#